data_01026afed30e8d01ae61a91bc410c767
#
_entry.id   01026afed30e8d01ae61a91bc410c767
#
_cell.length_a   1.000
_cell.length_b   1.000
_cell.length_c   1.000
_cell.angle_alpha   90.00
_cell.angle_beta   90.00
_cell.angle_gamma   90.00
#
_symmetry.space_group_name_H-M   'P 1'
#
loop_
_entity.id
_entity.type
_entity.pdbx_description
1 polymer ?
#
loop_
_entity_poly.entity_id
_entity_poly.type
_entity_poly.pdbx_seq_one_letter_code
_entity_poly.pdbx_strand_id
1 'polypeptide(L)'
;MKKDLKDLFKDTDISEAQNFNSIKITLASPEKIKSWTYGEIKKPETINYRTFRPEKDGLFCARIFGPIKDYECLCGKYKRMKFRGIICEKCGVEVTKSNVRRERMGHINLATPVAHIWFLKSLPSRISLAIDMKLKEVER
;
A
#
# COMPACT_ATOMS: atom_id res chain seq x y z
N MET A 1 -9.10 -1.94 13.93
CA MET A 1 -9.43 -1.00 12.82
C MET A 1 -8.14 -0.63 12.15
N LYS A 2 -8.00 -0.88 10.85
CA LYS A 2 -6.85 -0.37 10.09
C LYS A 2 -7.13 1.08 9.74
N LYS A 3 -6.21 1.97 10.09
CA LYS A 3 -6.32 3.40 9.77
C LYS A 3 -6.03 3.59 8.28
N ASP A 4 -6.90 4.29 7.58
CA ASP A 4 -6.64 4.74 6.20
C ASP A 4 -5.55 5.82 6.20
N LEU A 5 -4.86 5.98 5.07
CA LEU A 5 -3.81 7.00 4.94
C LEU A 5 -4.35 8.40 5.30
N LYS A 6 -5.61 8.68 4.97
CA LYS A 6 -6.31 9.91 5.36
C LYS A 6 -6.55 10.01 6.86
N ASP A 7 -6.73 8.89 7.56
CA ASP A 7 -6.92 8.93 9.02
C ASP A 7 -5.59 9.21 9.73
N LEU A 8 -4.45 8.84 9.12
CA LEU A 8 -3.12 9.25 9.58
C LEU A 8 -2.89 10.77 9.47
N PHE A 9 -3.58 11.42 8.50
CA PHE A 9 -3.53 12.87 8.32
C PHE A 9 -4.70 13.61 8.97
N LYS A 10 -5.79 12.92 9.33
CA LYS A 10 -6.95 13.50 10.03
C LYS A 10 -6.79 13.56 11.54
N ASP A 11 -5.95 12.71 12.13
CA ASP A 11 -5.62 12.76 13.56
C ASP A 11 -4.72 13.97 13.92
N THR A 12 -4.23 14.70 12.92
CA THR A 12 -3.75 16.07 13.07
C THR A 12 -4.87 17.00 12.63
N ASP A 13 -5.52 17.66 13.57
CA ASP A 13 -6.43 18.76 13.25
C ASP A 13 -5.78 19.66 12.19
N ILE A 14 -6.48 19.87 11.06
CA ILE A 14 -5.97 20.69 9.95
C ILE A 14 -5.60 22.10 10.43
N SER A 15 -6.23 22.58 11.51
CA SER A 15 -5.90 23.84 12.17
C SER A 15 -4.57 23.78 12.92
N GLU A 16 -4.18 22.62 13.51
CA GLU A 16 -2.87 22.44 14.16
C GLU A 16 -1.76 22.12 13.15
N ALA A 17 -2.09 21.47 12.02
CA ALA A 17 -1.13 21.18 10.97
C ALA A 17 -0.56 22.45 10.27
N GLN A 18 -1.21 23.59 10.42
CA GLN A 18 -0.73 24.87 9.88
C GLN A 18 0.31 25.56 10.79
N ASN A 19 0.52 25.11 12.02
CA ASN A 19 1.38 25.72 13.03
C ASN A 19 2.65 24.91 13.35
N PHE A 20 3.13 24.07 12.44
CA PHE A 20 4.39 23.34 12.69
C PHE A 20 5.61 24.20 12.41
N ASN A 21 6.63 24.11 13.27
CA ASN A 21 7.91 24.82 13.11
C ASN A 21 8.95 24.03 12.31
N SER A 22 8.78 22.73 12.19
CA SER A 22 9.73 21.86 11.48
C SER A 22 9.05 20.61 10.93
N ILE A 23 9.61 20.08 9.85
CA ILE A 23 9.21 18.79 9.25
C ILE A 23 10.39 17.83 9.39
N LYS A 24 10.14 16.66 9.96
CA LYS A 24 11.12 15.56 10.04
C LYS A 24 10.76 14.46 9.06
N ILE A 25 11.67 14.20 8.12
CA ILE A 25 11.55 13.08 7.18
C ILE A 25 12.35 11.89 7.74
N THR A 26 11.71 10.74 7.89
CA THR A 26 12.33 9.51 8.40
C THR A 26 11.98 8.32 7.52
N LEU A 27 12.81 7.27 7.62
CA LEU A 27 12.50 5.99 6.99
C LEU A 27 11.46 5.23 7.84
N ALA A 28 10.51 4.58 7.17
CA ALA A 28 9.58 3.67 7.84
C ALA A 28 10.21 2.27 7.92
N SER A 29 10.10 1.61 9.09
CA SER A 29 10.49 0.22 9.22
C SER A 29 9.55 -0.70 8.44
N PRO A 30 9.97 -1.93 8.07
CA PRO A 30 9.09 -2.91 7.44
C PRO A 30 7.82 -3.19 8.24
N GLU A 31 7.91 -3.24 9.58
CA GLU A 31 6.78 -3.46 10.48
C GLU A 31 5.80 -2.29 10.41
N LYS A 32 6.32 -1.07 10.37
CA LYS A 32 5.50 0.13 10.23
C LYS A 32 4.78 0.16 8.88
N ILE A 33 5.47 -0.19 7.78
CA ILE A 33 4.85 -0.31 6.45
C ILE A 33 3.74 -1.37 6.48
N LYS A 34 3.99 -2.55 7.06
CA LYS A 34 2.99 -3.62 7.19
C LYS A 34 1.77 -3.19 8.02
N SER A 35 1.93 -2.32 8.99
CA SER A 35 0.81 -1.80 9.79
C SER A 35 -0.15 -0.91 8.97
N TRP A 36 0.33 -0.27 7.92
CA TRP A 36 -0.47 0.59 7.03
C TRP A 36 -1.20 -0.17 5.93
N THR A 37 -0.76 -1.40 5.62
CA THR A 37 -1.25 -2.14 4.45
C THR A 37 -2.47 -2.99 4.77
N TYR A 38 -3.32 -3.16 3.77
CA TYR A 38 -4.52 -4.01 3.84
C TYR A 38 -4.24 -5.47 3.46
N GLY A 39 -3.06 -5.78 2.93
CA GLY A 39 -2.66 -7.14 2.60
C GLY A 39 -1.43 -7.22 1.73
N GLU A 40 -0.96 -8.45 1.56
CA GLU A 40 0.20 -8.80 0.75
C GLU A 40 -0.21 -9.10 -0.69
N ILE A 41 0.51 -8.52 -1.65
CA ILE A 41 0.40 -8.82 -3.08
C ILE A 41 1.35 -9.97 -3.38
N LYS A 42 0.79 -11.11 -3.83
CA LYS A 42 1.53 -12.34 -4.07
C LYS A 42 1.74 -12.66 -5.54
N LYS A 43 1.01 -11.99 -6.44
CA LYS A 43 1.00 -12.25 -7.87
C LYS A 43 1.23 -10.97 -8.66
N PRO A 44 1.95 -11.05 -9.79
CA PRO A 44 2.18 -9.90 -10.66
C PRO A 44 0.98 -9.54 -11.55
N GLU A 45 -0.03 -10.41 -11.61
CA GLU A 45 -1.20 -10.19 -12.44
C GLU A 45 -2.00 -8.96 -11.99
N THR A 46 -2.55 -8.26 -12.95
CA THR A 46 -3.36 -7.05 -12.73
C THR A 46 -4.85 -7.36 -12.85
N ILE A 47 -5.29 -7.68 -14.06
CA ILE A 47 -6.68 -7.98 -14.40
C ILE A 47 -6.77 -9.26 -15.23
N ASN A 48 -7.92 -9.90 -15.16
CA ASN A 48 -8.27 -10.99 -16.07
C ASN A 48 -8.66 -10.42 -17.43
N TYR A 49 -7.97 -10.79 -18.50
CA TYR A 49 -8.21 -10.26 -19.86
C TYR A 49 -9.60 -10.59 -20.42
N ARG A 50 -10.21 -11.69 -19.97
CA ARG A 50 -11.53 -12.10 -20.42
C ARG A 50 -12.65 -11.38 -19.73
N THR A 51 -12.52 -11.15 -18.42
CA THR A 51 -13.58 -10.59 -17.58
C THR A 51 -13.34 -9.13 -17.18
N PHE A 52 -12.14 -8.60 -17.41
CA PHE A 52 -11.68 -7.28 -17.00
C PHE A 52 -11.80 -7.03 -15.48
N ARG A 53 -11.87 -8.09 -14.68
CA ARG A 53 -11.91 -8.01 -13.22
C ARG A 53 -10.51 -8.15 -12.65
N PRO A 54 -10.21 -7.48 -11.52
CA PRO A 54 -8.93 -7.62 -10.84
C PRO A 54 -8.69 -9.07 -10.42
N GLU A 55 -7.49 -9.56 -10.68
CA GLU A 55 -7.06 -10.87 -10.20
C GLU A 55 -6.88 -10.87 -8.68
N LYS A 56 -7.23 -12.01 -8.08
CA LYS A 56 -7.06 -12.20 -6.64
C LYS A 56 -5.58 -12.21 -6.27
N ASP A 57 -5.23 -11.50 -5.21
CA ASP A 57 -3.87 -11.38 -4.66
C ASP A 57 -2.86 -10.73 -5.65
N GLY A 58 -3.36 -10.12 -6.73
CA GLY A 58 -2.59 -9.36 -7.70
C GLY A 58 -2.49 -7.88 -7.37
N LEU A 59 -1.85 -7.14 -8.29
CA LEU A 59 -1.58 -5.70 -8.13
C LEU A 59 -2.84 -4.82 -8.02
N PHE A 60 -4.00 -5.30 -8.52
CA PHE A 60 -5.27 -4.59 -8.43
C PHE A 60 -6.33 -5.31 -7.60
N CYS A 61 -5.91 -6.24 -6.75
CA CYS A 61 -6.81 -7.09 -5.97
C CYS A 61 -7.89 -6.28 -5.22
N ALA A 62 -9.15 -6.59 -5.48
CA ALA A 62 -10.28 -5.92 -4.84
C ALA A 62 -10.39 -6.22 -3.34
N ARG A 63 -9.86 -7.35 -2.89
CA ARG A 63 -9.81 -7.73 -1.46
C ARG A 63 -8.85 -6.84 -0.68
N ILE A 64 -7.72 -6.45 -1.30
CA ILE A 64 -6.69 -5.60 -0.68
C ILE A 64 -7.08 -4.13 -0.80
N PHE A 65 -7.36 -3.68 -2.02
CA PHE A 65 -7.56 -2.26 -2.32
C PHE A 65 -9.01 -1.79 -2.23
N GLY A 66 -9.96 -2.69 -2.28
CA GLY A 66 -11.39 -2.36 -2.21
C GLY A 66 -12.15 -2.60 -3.51
N PRO A 67 -13.46 -2.34 -3.50
CA PRO A 67 -14.34 -2.62 -4.63
C PRO A 67 -14.05 -1.72 -5.83
N ILE A 68 -14.43 -2.17 -7.04
CA ILE A 68 -14.32 -1.39 -8.28
C ILE A 68 -15.49 -0.42 -8.41
N LYS A 69 -16.68 -0.86 -7.99
CA LYS A 69 -17.92 -0.07 -8.02
C LYS A 69 -18.34 0.29 -6.61
N ASP A 70 -18.94 1.46 -6.45
CA ASP A 70 -19.41 1.92 -5.16
C ASP A 70 -20.46 0.97 -4.58
N TYR A 71 -20.24 0.57 -3.34
CA TYR A 71 -21.14 -0.29 -2.56
C TYR A 71 -21.52 -1.61 -3.24
N GLU A 72 -20.61 -2.17 -4.05
CA GLU A 72 -20.79 -3.46 -4.69
C GLU A 72 -19.56 -4.34 -4.48
N CYS A 73 -19.75 -5.58 -4.00
CA CYS A 73 -18.66 -6.55 -3.91
C CYS A 73 -18.30 -7.11 -5.30
N LEU A 74 -17.12 -7.70 -5.45
CA LEU A 74 -16.64 -8.19 -6.75
C LEU A 74 -17.51 -9.27 -7.37
N CYS A 75 -18.08 -10.17 -6.56
CA CYS A 75 -18.96 -11.25 -7.03
C CYS A 75 -20.41 -10.82 -7.28
N GLY A 76 -20.81 -9.61 -6.84
CA GLY A 76 -22.15 -9.08 -6.99
C GLY A 76 -23.19 -9.59 -5.97
N LYS A 77 -22.78 -10.38 -4.96
CA LYS A 77 -23.69 -10.86 -3.91
C LYS A 77 -24.28 -9.72 -3.09
N TYR A 78 -23.44 -8.78 -2.70
CA TYR A 78 -23.84 -7.59 -1.96
C TYR A 78 -23.77 -6.37 -2.88
N LYS A 79 -24.89 -5.70 -3.05
CA LYS A 79 -25.05 -4.47 -3.83
C LYS A 79 -25.85 -3.48 -3.00
N ARG A 80 -25.58 -2.20 -3.19
CA ARG A 80 -26.23 -1.06 -2.55
C ARG A 80 -25.68 -0.73 -1.16
N MET A 81 -25.95 0.51 -0.79
CA MET A 81 -25.46 1.18 0.41
C MET A 81 -25.88 0.51 1.74
N LYS A 82 -27.01 -0.22 1.74
CA LYS A 82 -27.49 -0.92 2.94
C LYS A 82 -26.52 -1.97 3.48
N PHE A 83 -25.60 -2.45 2.65
CA PHE A 83 -24.59 -3.44 3.02
C PHE A 83 -23.21 -2.80 3.29
N ARG A 84 -23.14 -1.48 3.45
CA ARG A 84 -21.88 -0.77 3.73
C ARG A 84 -21.13 -1.38 4.90
N GLY A 85 -19.83 -1.58 4.72
CA GLY A 85 -18.93 -2.11 5.77
C GLY A 85 -18.93 -3.63 5.91
N ILE A 86 -19.80 -4.34 5.19
CA ILE A 86 -19.82 -5.81 5.21
C ILE A 86 -18.71 -6.35 4.31
N ILE A 87 -17.97 -7.32 4.82
CA ILE A 87 -17.00 -8.09 4.04
C ILE A 87 -17.71 -9.30 3.44
N CYS A 88 -17.71 -9.39 2.11
CA CYS A 88 -18.35 -10.49 1.42
C CYS A 88 -17.66 -11.83 1.72
N GLU A 89 -18.40 -12.82 2.22
CA GLU A 89 -17.86 -14.15 2.56
C GLU A 89 -17.38 -14.90 1.29
N LYS A 90 -17.98 -14.62 0.12
CA LYS A 90 -17.62 -15.29 -1.14
C LYS A 90 -16.36 -14.74 -1.79
N CYS A 91 -16.23 -13.42 -1.88
CA CYS A 91 -15.11 -12.80 -2.59
C CYS A 91 -14.13 -12.03 -1.68
N GLY A 92 -14.45 -11.89 -0.40
CA GLY A 92 -13.62 -11.21 0.60
C GLY A 92 -13.50 -9.69 0.41
N VAL A 93 -14.32 -9.10 -0.48
CA VAL A 93 -14.28 -7.66 -0.77
C VAL A 93 -15.22 -6.93 0.19
N GLU A 94 -14.73 -5.86 0.79
CA GLU A 94 -15.53 -4.97 1.62
C GLU A 94 -16.45 -4.10 0.77
N VAL A 95 -17.71 -3.97 1.19
CA VAL A 95 -18.71 -3.13 0.52
C VAL A 95 -18.55 -1.68 0.97
N THR A 96 -17.85 -0.89 0.20
CA THR A 96 -17.58 0.54 0.46
C THR A 96 -17.47 1.33 -0.83
N LYS A 97 -17.14 2.60 -0.73
CA LYS A 97 -16.90 3.44 -1.93
C LYS A 97 -15.64 2.99 -2.67
N SER A 98 -15.64 3.07 -3.98
CA SER A 98 -14.48 2.73 -4.84
C SER A 98 -13.28 3.67 -4.64
N ASN A 99 -13.49 4.87 -4.11
CA ASN A 99 -12.41 5.84 -3.82
C ASN A 99 -11.34 5.29 -2.87
N VAL A 100 -11.70 4.34 -1.99
CA VAL A 100 -10.73 3.70 -1.09
C VAL A 100 -9.58 3.01 -1.83
N ARG A 101 -9.78 2.65 -3.10
CA ARG A 101 -8.72 2.06 -3.93
C ARG A 101 -7.53 3.00 -4.18
N ARG A 102 -7.74 4.30 -4.07
CA ARG A 102 -6.69 5.33 -4.18
C ARG A 102 -6.00 5.62 -2.84
N GLU A 103 -6.56 5.16 -1.75
CA GLU A 103 -6.10 5.46 -0.39
C GLU A 103 -5.46 4.24 0.29
N ARG A 104 -5.93 3.03 -0.02
CA ARG A 104 -5.43 1.80 0.59
C ARG A 104 -4.09 1.39 0.01
N MET A 105 -3.19 0.98 0.91
CA MET A 105 -1.88 0.46 0.57
C MET A 105 -1.87 -1.07 0.62
N GLY A 106 -1.12 -1.67 -0.27
CA GLY A 106 -0.70 -3.07 -0.20
C GLY A 106 0.82 -3.15 -0.03
N HIS A 107 1.36 -4.30 0.31
CA HIS A 107 2.80 -4.52 0.39
C HIS A 107 3.22 -5.76 -0.37
N ILE A 108 4.48 -5.80 -0.75
CA ILE A 108 5.15 -6.95 -1.35
C ILE A 108 6.29 -7.31 -0.43
N ASN A 109 6.31 -8.55 0.05
CA ASN A 109 7.47 -9.08 0.77
C ASN A 109 8.55 -9.43 -0.25
N LEU A 110 9.72 -8.83 -0.09
CA LEU A 110 10.87 -9.15 -0.93
C LEU A 110 11.46 -10.51 -0.53
N ALA A 111 11.93 -11.28 -1.52
CA ALA A 111 12.56 -12.57 -1.27
C ALA A 111 13.89 -12.43 -0.52
N THR A 112 14.60 -11.33 -0.77
CA THR A 112 15.89 -11.00 -0.12
C THR A 112 15.90 -9.53 0.29
N PRO A 113 16.66 -9.15 1.33
CA PRO A 113 16.88 -7.76 1.66
C PRO A 113 17.49 -6.99 0.48
N VAL A 114 17.01 -5.78 0.23
CA VAL A 114 17.52 -4.89 -0.82
C VAL A 114 18.02 -3.60 -0.18
N ALA A 115 19.19 -3.13 -0.64
CA ALA A 115 19.76 -1.88 -0.16
C ALA A 115 18.87 -0.69 -0.50
N HIS A 116 18.66 0.19 0.49
CA HIS A 116 17.89 1.40 0.28
C HIS A 116 18.67 2.39 -0.59
N ILE A 117 18.02 2.96 -1.59
CA ILE A 117 18.62 3.87 -2.57
C ILE A 117 19.34 5.08 -1.93
N TRP A 118 18.86 5.58 -0.79
CA TRP A 118 19.48 6.70 -0.09
C TRP A 118 20.87 6.36 0.47
N PHE A 119 21.12 5.11 0.79
CA PHE A 119 22.40 4.66 1.33
C PHE A 119 23.31 4.09 0.24
N LEU A 120 22.75 3.65 -0.88
CA LEU A 120 23.51 3.07 -1.99
C LEU A 120 23.90 4.14 -3.03
N LYS A 121 22.91 4.88 -3.55
CA LYS A 121 23.11 5.80 -4.70
C LYS A 121 23.32 7.27 -4.33
N SER A 122 23.27 7.61 -3.07
CA SER A 122 23.68 8.97 -2.63
C SER A 122 25.18 9.19 -2.86
N LEU A 123 25.57 10.41 -3.17
CA LEU A 123 26.97 10.75 -3.29
C LEU A 123 27.41 11.61 -2.07
N PRO A 124 28.36 11.10 -1.26
CA PRO A 124 29.04 9.81 -1.32
C PRO A 124 28.14 8.65 -0.87
N SER A 125 28.28 7.46 -1.49
CA SER A 125 27.55 6.26 -1.09
C SER A 125 28.00 5.78 0.30
N ARG A 126 27.08 5.76 1.25
CA ARG A 126 27.37 5.32 2.62
C ARG A 126 27.69 3.84 2.71
N ILE A 127 27.01 3.00 1.91
CA ILE A 127 27.29 1.56 1.82
C ILE A 127 28.68 1.34 1.25
N SER A 128 29.02 1.98 0.14
CA SER A 128 30.34 1.86 -0.50
C SER A 128 31.48 2.25 0.42
N LEU A 129 31.30 3.35 1.18
CA LEU A 129 32.27 3.79 2.19
C LEU A 129 32.42 2.78 3.34
N ALA A 130 31.33 2.18 3.81
CA ALA A 130 31.36 1.24 4.91
C ALA A 130 32.08 -0.07 4.57
N ILE A 131 32.05 -0.50 3.29
CA ILE A 131 32.71 -1.72 2.82
C ILE A 131 34.03 -1.45 2.07
N ASP A 132 34.45 -0.17 1.99
CA ASP A 132 35.67 0.28 1.30
C ASP A 132 35.74 -0.16 -0.17
N MET A 133 34.62 -0.01 -0.90
CA MET A 133 34.51 -0.36 -2.31
C MET A 133 34.04 0.83 -3.14
N LYS A 134 34.40 0.85 -4.41
CA LYS A 134 33.86 1.86 -5.34
C LYS A 134 32.38 1.57 -5.65
N LEU A 135 31.58 2.63 -5.79
CA LEU A 135 30.15 2.50 -6.07
C LEU A 135 29.86 1.57 -7.27
N LYS A 136 30.63 1.66 -8.35
CA LYS A 136 30.51 0.81 -9.54
C LYS A 136 30.74 -0.69 -9.26
N GLU A 137 31.55 -1.01 -8.25
CA GLU A 137 31.82 -2.40 -7.84
C GLU A 137 30.67 -2.95 -6.99
N VAL A 138 30.06 -2.10 -6.16
CA VAL A 138 28.93 -2.45 -5.32
C VAL A 138 27.62 -2.61 -6.12
N GLU A 139 27.48 -1.89 -7.24
CA GLU A 139 26.32 -1.97 -8.13
C GLU A 139 26.37 -3.15 -9.12
N ARG A 140 27.48 -3.86 -9.21
CA ARG A 140 27.71 -4.98 -10.13
C ARG A 140 27.24 -6.31 -9.60
#